data_20c016ce43ab4f80f3189de5b31ac7c8
#
_entry.id   20c016ce43ab4f80f3189de5b31ac7c8
#
_cell.length_a   1.000
_cell.length_b   1.000
_cell.length_c   1.000
_cell.angle_alpha   90.00
_cell.angle_beta   90.00
_cell.angle_gamma   90.00
#
_symmetry.space_group_name_H-M   'P 1'
#
loop_
_entity.id
_entity.type
_entity.pdbx_description
1 polymer ?
#
loop_
_entity_poly.entity_id
_entity_poly.type
_entity_poly.pdbx_seq_one_letter_code
_entity_poly.pdbx_strand_id
1 'polypeptide(L)'
;MELKLTEEQLMIQQAAKDFAQSCLPGVIERDEKQIFAKDHVMQLAELGFMGMMVDPQYGGAGLDTVSYVLAIEEISKVDASVSVCMSVNNSLVAWGLEKYGNEEQKKKYLTPLAQGRKDGELYLGAFLLSEPEAGSDATSQRTIVEDKGDHFLLNGTKNWITNGSSASVYLVMAQADAAK
;
A
#
# COMPACT_ATOMS: atom_id res chain seq x y z
N MET A 1 17.93 -25.53 -8.65
CA MET A 1 16.88 -24.56 -8.23
C MET A 1 15.59 -25.35 -8.24
N GLU A 2 14.91 -25.49 -7.13
CA GLU A 2 13.62 -26.15 -7.06
C GLU A 2 12.53 -25.08 -7.21
N LEU A 3 11.64 -25.25 -8.18
CA LEU A 3 10.57 -24.30 -8.48
C LEU A 3 9.24 -24.68 -7.84
N LYS A 4 9.25 -25.64 -6.90
CA LYS A 4 8.04 -26.02 -6.17
C LYS A 4 7.75 -24.99 -5.09
N LEU A 5 6.49 -24.61 -5.01
CA LEU A 5 5.98 -23.80 -3.91
C LEU A 5 6.01 -24.58 -2.60
N THR A 6 6.27 -23.90 -1.51
CA THR A 6 6.17 -24.49 -0.17
C THR A 6 4.70 -24.68 0.22
N GLU A 7 4.43 -25.48 1.25
CA GLU A 7 3.08 -25.65 1.78
C GLU A 7 2.48 -24.31 2.25
N GLU A 8 3.28 -23.47 2.89
CA GLU A 8 2.86 -22.14 3.33
C GLU A 8 2.48 -21.26 2.13
N GLN A 9 3.31 -21.21 1.08
CA GLN A 9 3.03 -20.46 -0.15
C GLN A 9 1.74 -20.93 -0.83
N LEU A 10 1.49 -22.25 -0.88
CA LEU A 10 0.24 -22.81 -1.40
C LEU A 10 -0.98 -22.44 -0.55
N MET A 11 -0.83 -22.42 0.77
CA MET A 11 -1.90 -21.97 1.68
C MET A 11 -2.26 -20.50 1.46
N ILE A 12 -1.25 -19.64 1.33
CA ILE A 12 -1.43 -18.21 1.05
C ILE A 12 -2.11 -18.02 -0.31
N GLN A 13 -1.65 -18.73 -1.35
CA GLN A 13 -2.26 -18.67 -2.67
C GLN A 13 -3.74 -19.07 -2.62
N GLN A 14 -4.06 -20.15 -1.91
CA GLN A 14 -5.45 -20.62 -1.79
C GLN A 14 -6.31 -19.59 -1.02
N ALA A 15 -5.82 -19.05 0.08
CA ALA A 15 -6.53 -18.01 0.85
C ALA A 15 -6.80 -16.76 0.00
N ALA A 16 -5.82 -16.33 -0.80
CA ALA A 16 -5.98 -15.20 -1.71
C ALA A 16 -6.99 -15.48 -2.81
N LYS A 17 -7.00 -16.71 -3.36
CA LYS A 17 -7.96 -17.15 -4.37
C LYS A 17 -9.39 -17.19 -3.82
N ASP A 18 -9.58 -17.70 -2.61
CA ASP A 18 -10.89 -17.77 -1.97
C ASP A 18 -11.42 -16.35 -1.66
N PHE A 19 -10.57 -15.48 -1.16
CA PHE A 19 -10.90 -14.07 -0.99
C PHE A 19 -11.27 -13.40 -2.32
N ALA A 20 -10.49 -13.62 -3.38
CA ALA A 20 -10.73 -13.02 -4.69
C ALA A 20 -12.12 -13.37 -5.23
N GLN A 21 -12.59 -14.60 -5.02
CA GLN A 21 -13.95 -14.99 -5.43
C GLN A 21 -15.04 -14.18 -4.71
N SER A 22 -14.80 -13.73 -3.48
CA SER A 22 -15.73 -12.86 -2.76
C SER A 22 -15.83 -11.47 -3.38
N CYS A 23 -14.80 -11.01 -4.10
CA CYS A 23 -14.77 -9.71 -4.78
C CYS A 23 -15.56 -9.70 -6.10
N LEU A 24 -15.77 -10.87 -6.72
CA LEU A 24 -16.38 -11.00 -8.05
C LEU A 24 -17.78 -10.34 -8.16
N PRO A 25 -18.70 -10.50 -7.19
CA PRO A 25 -19.97 -9.78 -7.25
C PRO A 25 -19.76 -8.27 -7.22
N GLY A 26 -20.30 -7.57 -8.21
CA GLY A 26 -20.28 -6.11 -8.30
C GLY A 26 -18.94 -5.49 -8.73
N VAL A 27 -17.95 -6.26 -9.17
CA VAL A 27 -16.65 -5.71 -9.62
C VAL A 27 -16.84 -4.72 -10.78
N ILE A 28 -17.65 -5.08 -11.77
CA ILE A 28 -17.96 -4.21 -12.93
C ILE A 28 -18.67 -2.93 -12.48
N GLU A 29 -19.67 -3.05 -11.60
CA GLU A 29 -20.40 -1.89 -11.08
C GLU A 29 -19.49 -0.95 -10.28
N ARG A 30 -18.57 -1.49 -9.46
CA ARG A 30 -17.59 -0.68 -8.74
C ARG A 30 -16.68 0.10 -9.69
N ASP A 31 -16.22 -0.56 -10.75
CA ASP A 31 -15.35 0.06 -11.76
C ASP A 31 -16.08 1.17 -12.53
N GLU A 32 -17.26 0.86 -13.10
CA GLU A 32 -18.05 1.83 -13.85
C GLU A 32 -18.50 3.04 -13.03
N LYS A 33 -18.85 2.84 -11.76
CA LYS A 33 -19.31 3.90 -10.85
C LYS A 33 -18.20 4.53 -10.01
N GLN A 34 -16.95 4.10 -10.19
CA GLN A 34 -15.79 4.56 -9.43
C GLN A 34 -15.97 4.43 -7.91
N ILE A 35 -16.53 3.30 -7.46
CA ILE A 35 -16.80 3.02 -6.05
C ILE A 35 -15.57 2.37 -5.42
N PHE A 36 -15.03 2.99 -4.38
CA PHE A 36 -13.94 2.40 -3.60
C PHE A 36 -14.42 1.15 -2.86
N ALA A 37 -13.70 0.05 -3.01
CA ALA A 37 -14.05 -1.27 -2.46
C ALA A 37 -13.71 -1.40 -0.96
N LYS A 38 -14.20 -0.47 -0.10
CA LYS A 38 -13.85 -0.36 1.32
C LYS A 38 -14.00 -1.69 2.06
N ASP A 39 -15.11 -2.39 1.85
CA ASP A 39 -15.41 -3.63 2.58
C ASP A 39 -14.45 -4.76 2.21
N HIS A 40 -14.08 -4.89 0.93
CA HIS A 40 -13.10 -5.88 0.49
C HIS A 40 -11.69 -5.56 1.00
N VAL A 41 -11.31 -4.28 1.01
CA VAL A 41 -10.02 -3.87 1.58
C VAL A 41 -9.98 -4.09 3.09
N MET A 42 -11.10 -3.91 3.79
CA MET A 42 -11.20 -4.26 5.21
C MET A 42 -11.07 -5.77 5.44
N GLN A 43 -11.67 -6.62 4.58
CA GLN A 43 -11.48 -8.07 4.64
C GLN A 43 -10.02 -8.48 4.40
N LEU A 44 -9.30 -7.80 3.49
CA LEU A 44 -7.84 -8.00 3.33
C LEU A 44 -7.08 -7.70 4.61
N ALA A 45 -7.49 -6.66 5.35
CA ALA A 45 -6.90 -6.32 6.63
C ALA A 45 -7.15 -7.42 7.68
N GLU A 46 -8.35 -7.98 7.72
CA GLU A 46 -8.71 -9.10 8.62
C GLU A 46 -7.93 -10.37 8.30
N LEU A 47 -7.64 -10.62 7.03
CA LEU A 47 -6.82 -11.75 6.57
C LEU A 47 -5.31 -11.53 6.75
N GLY A 48 -4.87 -10.36 7.20
CA GLY A 48 -3.46 -10.01 7.36
C GLY A 48 -2.74 -9.66 6.06
N PHE A 49 -3.46 -9.46 4.96
CA PHE A 49 -2.87 -9.19 3.65
C PHE A 49 -2.38 -7.75 3.49
N MET A 50 -2.70 -6.86 4.43
CA MET A 50 -2.24 -5.47 4.37
C MET A 50 -0.81 -5.28 4.88
N GLY A 51 -0.23 -6.27 5.56
CA GLY A 51 1.14 -6.26 6.08
C GLY A 51 1.89 -7.56 5.84
N MET A 52 1.72 -8.18 4.66
CA MET A 52 2.25 -9.53 4.38
C MET A 52 3.75 -9.64 4.61
N MET A 53 4.53 -8.67 4.14
CA MET A 53 6.01 -8.70 4.21
C MET A 53 6.58 -7.93 5.39
N VAL A 54 5.75 -7.21 6.15
CA VAL A 54 6.18 -6.42 7.31
C VAL A 54 6.57 -7.34 8.46
N ASP A 55 7.66 -6.98 9.17
CA ASP A 55 8.16 -7.72 10.32
C ASP A 55 7.05 -7.89 11.40
N PRO A 56 6.89 -9.09 11.96
CA PRO A 56 5.91 -9.36 13.00
C PRO A 56 5.98 -8.44 14.23
N GLN A 57 7.16 -7.89 14.56
CA GLN A 57 7.30 -6.92 15.64
C GLN A 57 6.47 -5.64 15.41
N TYR A 58 6.13 -5.32 14.15
CA TYR A 58 5.27 -4.19 13.76
C TYR A 58 3.85 -4.64 13.34
N GLY A 59 3.48 -5.88 13.65
CA GLY A 59 2.15 -6.43 13.40
C GLY A 59 1.92 -6.96 11.99
N GLY A 60 2.98 -7.14 11.20
CA GLY A 60 2.94 -7.81 9.91
C GLY A 60 3.00 -9.33 10.00
N ALA A 61 2.90 -10.00 8.85
CA ALA A 61 2.96 -11.47 8.77
C ALA A 61 4.38 -12.01 8.55
N GLY A 62 5.36 -11.18 8.16
CA GLY A 62 6.74 -11.58 7.91
C GLY A 62 6.92 -12.59 6.76
N LEU A 63 5.98 -12.62 5.82
CA LEU A 63 6.00 -13.54 4.69
C LEU A 63 7.03 -13.13 3.63
N ASP A 64 7.43 -14.09 2.82
CA ASP A 64 8.35 -13.86 1.72
C ASP A 64 7.69 -13.16 0.52
N THR A 65 8.53 -12.66 -0.39
CA THR A 65 8.06 -11.98 -1.61
C THR A 65 7.29 -12.92 -2.55
N VAL A 66 7.57 -14.22 -2.55
CA VAL A 66 6.85 -15.18 -3.40
C VAL A 66 5.41 -15.33 -2.91
N SER A 67 5.20 -15.49 -1.61
CA SER A 67 3.86 -15.50 -0.98
C SER A 67 3.08 -14.25 -1.32
N TYR A 68 3.72 -13.08 -1.23
CA TYR A 68 3.10 -11.80 -1.59
C TYR A 68 2.69 -11.75 -3.07
N VAL A 69 3.56 -12.16 -4.01
CA VAL A 69 3.26 -12.16 -5.45
C VAL A 69 2.13 -13.14 -5.79
N LEU A 70 2.10 -14.31 -5.17
CA LEU A 70 1.00 -15.27 -5.35
C LEU A 70 -0.35 -14.67 -4.93
N ALA A 71 -0.39 -13.94 -3.81
CA ALA A 71 -1.61 -13.28 -3.36
C ALA A 71 -2.04 -12.16 -4.34
N ILE A 72 -1.11 -11.30 -4.78
CA ILE A 72 -1.35 -10.27 -5.79
C ILE A 72 -1.91 -10.89 -7.08
N GLU A 73 -1.32 -11.97 -7.55
CA GLU A 73 -1.74 -12.66 -8.78
C GLU A 73 -3.20 -13.15 -8.67
N GLU A 74 -3.53 -13.88 -7.60
CA GLU A 74 -4.88 -14.44 -7.45
C GLU A 74 -5.95 -13.36 -7.29
N ILE A 75 -5.68 -12.29 -6.55
CA ILE A 75 -6.63 -11.19 -6.36
C ILE A 75 -6.80 -10.40 -7.65
N SER A 76 -5.70 -10.11 -8.37
CA SER A 76 -5.73 -9.35 -9.63
C SER A 76 -6.50 -10.05 -10.75
N LYS A 77 -6.58 -11.38 -10.75
CA LYS A 77 -7.40 -12.14 -11.71
C LYS A 77 -8.88 -11.79 -11.64
N VAL A 78 -9.32 -11.27 -10.49
CA VAL A 78 -10.75 -10.97 -10.24
C VAL A 78 -10.97 -9.46 -10.09
N ASP A 79 -10.23 -8.79 -9.22
CA ASP A 79 -10.35 -7.35 -8.98
C ASP A 79 -8.97 -6.71 -8.82
N ALA A 80 -8.46 -6.16 -9.93
CA ALA A 80 -7.16 -5.51 -9.97
C ALA A 80 -7.13 -4.25 -9.08
N SER A 81 -8.25 -3.55 -8.89
CA SER A 81 -8.33 -2.36 -8.06
C SER A 81 -8.06 -2.69 -6.59
N VAL A 82 -8.68 -3.74 -6.07
CA VAL A 82 -8.46 -4.24 -4.70
C VAL A 82 -7.02 -4.71 -4.53
N SER A 83 -6.48 -5.43 -5.52
CA SER A 83 -5.09 -5.88 -5.52
C SER A 83 -4.10 -4.72 -5.49
N VAL A 84 -4.32 -3.67 -6.27
CA VAL A 84 -3.45 -2.48 -6.29
C VAL A 84 -3.52 -1.70 -4.97
N CYS A 85 -4.69 -1.60 -4.33
CA CYS A 85 -4.80 -1.03 -2.98
C CYS A 85 -3.89 -1.77 -1.98
N MET A 86 -3.94 -3.10 -1.97
CA MET A 86 -3.08 -3.95 -1.16
C MET A 86 -1.60 -3.76 -1.51
N SER A 87 -1.29 -3.71 -2.82
CA SER A 87 0.09 -3.59 -3.32
C SER A 87 0.74 -2.29 -2.86
N VAL A 88 0.10 -1.15 -3.05
CA VAL A 88 0.65 0.15 -2.65
C VAL A 88 0.88 0.22 -1.14
N ASN A 89 -0.06 -0.32 -0.35
CA ASN A 89 0.09 -0.36 1.10
C ASN A 89 1.33 -1.17 1.53
N ASN A 90 1.51 -2.38 1.01
CA ASN A 90 2.62 -3.27 1.35
C ASN A 90 3.97 -2.81 0.78
N SER A 91 4.05 -2.74 -0.56
CA SER A 91 5.33 -2.66 -1.26
C SER A 91 5.92 -1.26 -1.36
N LEU A 92 5.12 -0.22 -1.20
CA LEU A 92 5.57 1.17 -1.29
C LEU A 92 5.57 1.85 0.08
N VAL A 93 4.42 1.92 0.76
CA VAL A 93 4.30 2.73 1.98
C VAL A 93 4.83 1.98 3.21
N ALA A 94 4.36 0.76 3.46
CA ALA A 94 4.83 -0.04 4.59
C ALA A 94 6.33 -0.37 4.44
N TRP A 95 6.75 -0.84 3.26
CA TRP A 95 8.17 -1.08 2.99
C TRP A 95 9.04 0.18 3.18
N GLY A 96 8.57 1.33 2.68
CA GLY A 96 9.31 2.58 2.82
C GLY A 96 9.47 3.00 4.29
N LEU A 97 8.41 2.88 5.09
CA LEU A 97 8.45 3.15 6.52
C LEU A 97 9.32 2.14 7.27
N GLU A 98 9.24 0.86 6.94
CA GLU A 98 10.07 -0.18 7.57
C GLU A 98 11.55 0.04 7.29
N LYS A 99 11.90 0.39 6.06
CA LYS A 99 13.28 0.59 5.61
C LYS A 99 13.91 1.88 6.12
N TYR A 100 13.15 2.98 6.13
CA TYR A 100 13.69 4.33 6.33
C TYR A 100 13.12 5.05 7.54
N GLY A 101 12.01 4.59 8.11
CA GLY A 101 11.41 5.18 9.29
C GLY A 101 12.23 4.93 10.56
N ASN A 102 12.21 5.89 11.49
CA ASN A 102 12.70 5.65 12.84
C ASN A 102 11.68 4.86 13.67
N GLU A 103 12.06 4.42 14.88
CA GLU A 103 11.21 3.56 15.72
C GLU A 103 9.88 4.22 16.12
N GLU A 104 9.88 5.53 16.34
CA GLU A 104 8.66 6.28 16.64
C GLU A 104 7.70 6.28 15.43
N GLN A 105 8.23 6.56 14.24
CA GLN A 105 7.47 6.53 12.99
C GLN A 105 6.93 5.13 12.68
N LYS A 106 7.73 4.09 12.87
CA LYS A 106 7.30 2.71 12.67
C LYS A 106 6.15 2.33 13.59
N LYS A 107 6.27 2.60 14.89
CA LYS A 107 5.20 2.34 15.85
C LYS A 107 3.93 3.13 15.55
N LYS A 108 4.08 4.39 15.17
CA LYS A 108 2.96 5.30 14.93
C LYS A 108 2.21 5.02 13.61
N TYR A 109 2.94 4.70 12.55
CA TYR A 109 2.40 4.60 11.20
C TYR A 109 2.47 3.19 10.60
N LEU A 110 3.61 2.48 10.74
CA LEU A 110 3.79 1.17 10.12
C LEU A 110 2.91 0.11 10.76
N THR A 111 2.81 0.07 12.09
CA THR A 111 1.98 -0.92 12.78
C THR A 111 0.51 -0.87 12.35
N PRO A 112 -0.19 0.27 12.36
CA PRO A 112 -1.57 0.29 11.87
C PRO A 112 -1.69 0.08 10.36
N LEU A 113 -0.68 0.43 9.55
CA LEU A 113 -0.65 0.10 8.11
C LEU A 113 -0.54 -1.40 7.86
N ALA A 114 0.33 -2.10 8.61
CA ALA A 114 0.49 -3.55 8.52
C ALA A 114 -0.80 -4.29 8.93
N GLN A 115 -1.51 -3.76 9.91
CA GLN A 115 -2.82 -4.27 10.32
C GLN A 115 -3.95 -3.86 9.37
N GLY A 116 -3.73 -2.87 8.48
CA GLY A 116 -4.73 -2.30 7.57
C GLY A 116 -5.87 -1.56 8.27
N ARG A 117 -5.79 -1.37 9.60
CA ARG A 117 -6.84 -0.75 10.42
C ARG A 117 -6.27 -0.07 11.65
N LYS A 118 -7.00 0.92 12.14
CA LYS A 118 -6.77 1.58 13.43
C LYS A 118 -8.10 1.99 14.03
N ASP A 119 -8.31 1.72 15.31
CA ASP A 119 -9.53 2.06 16.05
C ASP A 119 -10.83 1.56 15.38
N GLY A 120 -10.76 0.40 14.70
CA GLY A 120 -11.88 -0.21 13.96
C GLY A 120 -12.11 0.34 12.56
N GLU A 121 -11.40 1.38 12.15
CA GLU A 121 -11.49 1.98 10.83
C GLU A 121 -10.34 1.55 9.93
N LEU A 122 -10.59 1.60 8.61
CA LEU A 122 -9.58 1.32 7.58
C LEU A 122 -8.41 2.31 7.70
N TYR A 123 -7.17 1.78 7.67
CA TYR A 123 -5.95 2.58 7.75
C TYR A 123 -5.01 2.20 6.62
N LEU A 124 -4.93 3.05 5.60
CA LEU A 124 -4.20 2.81 4.36
C LEU A 124 -3.09 3.82 4.13
N GLY A 125 -2.09 3.38 3.38
CA GLY A 125 -1.06 4.22 2.84
C GLY A 125 -1.29 4.61 1.38
N ALA A 126 -0.85 5.81 1.01
CA ALA A 126 -0.72 6.26 -0.36
C ALA A 126 0.71 6.73 -0.63
N PHE A 127 1.24 6.38 -1.81
CA PHE A 127 2.57 6.77 -2.24
C PHE A 127 2.48 7.84 -3.33
N LEU A 128 2.95 9.03 -3.04
CA LEU A 128 2.79 10.23 -3.86
C LEU A 128 4.10 10.55 -4.58
N LEU A 129 4.30 9.97 -5.75
CA LEU A 129 5.47 10.17 -6.60
C LEU A 129 5.13 10.99 -7.85
N SER A 130 4.24 10.45 -8.71
CA SER A 130 3.96 10.98 -10.04
C SER A 130 3.35 12.38 -10.01
N GLU A 131 3.76 13.21 -10.96
CA GLU A 131 3.27 14.57 -11.16
C GLU A 131 2.77 14.74 -12.60
N PRO A 132 1.98 15.79 -12.91
CA PRO A 132 1.51 16.04 -14.28
C PRO A 132 2.63 16.02 -15.33
N GLU A 133 3.81 16.49 -14.96
CA GLU A 133 4.97 16.65 -15.87
C GLU A 133 6.11 15.69 -15.55
N ALA A 134 5.97 14.83 -14.52
CA ALA A 134 7.01 13.89 -14.08
C ALA A 134 6.39 12.51 -13.81
N GLY A 135 6.25 11.73 -14.87
CA GLY A 135 5.83 10.32 -14.84
C GLY A 135 7.05 9.40 -14.82
N SER A 136 7.48 8.94 -16.01
CA SER A 136 8.64 8.05 -16.14
C SER A 136 9.95 8.71 -15.69
N ASP A 137 10.09 10.00 -15.89
CA ASP A 137 11.19 10.79 -15.33
C ASP A 137 10.80 11.37 -13.96
N ALA A 138 10.75 10.50 -12.96
CA ALA A 138 10.37 10.87 -11.59
C ALA A 138 11.37 11.82 -10.93
N THR A 139 12.60 11.90 -11.45
CA THR A 139 13.63 12.82 -10.92
C THR A 139 13.36 14.28 -11.29
N SER A 140 12.56 14.51 -12.32
CA SER A 140 12.13 15.85 -12.76
C SER A 140 10.89 16.37 -11.99
N GLN A 141 10.54 15.75 -10.86
CA GLN A 141 9.42 16.20 -10.03
C GLN A 141 9.63 17.65 -9.56
N ARG A 142 8.51 18.38 -9.41
CA ARG A 142 8.49 19.80 -9.03
C ARG A 142 7.90 20.08 -7.67
N THR A 143 7.32 19.08 -7.00
CA THR A 143 6.86 19.23 -5.62
C THR A 143 8.05 19.59 -4.72
N ILE A 144 7.95 20.69 -4.00
CA ILE A 144 9.01 21.23 -3.15
C ILE A 144 8.58 21.15 -1.69
N VAL A 145 9.52 20.81 -0.82
CA VAL A 145 9.40 20.94 0.64
C VAL A 145 10.36 21.99 1.15
N GLU A 146 9.84 22.97 1.88
CA GLU A 146 10.61 24.03 2.55
C GLU A 146 10.58 23.79 4.07
N ASP A 147 11.74 23.78 4.68
CA ASP A 147 11.87 23.75 6.16
C ASP A 147 11.70 25.18 6.72
N LYS A 148 10.66 25.39 7.53
CA LYS A 148 10.35 26.65 8.21
C LYS A 148 10.78 26.64 9.69
N GLY A 149 11.47 25.58 10.14
CA GLY A 149 11.99 25.42 11.48
C GLY A 149 11.03 24.66 12.41
N ASP A 150 9.82 25.14 12.60
CA ASP A 150 8.79 24.50 13.43
C ASP A 150 7.81 23.64 12.62
N HIS A 151 7.82 23.76 11.27
CA HIS A 151 7.02 22.98 10.34
C HIS A 151 7.68 22.91 8.96
N PHE A 152 7.17 22.00 8.13
CA PHE A 152 7.52 21.93 6.71
C PHE A 152 6.37 22.45 5.85
N LEU A 153 6.70 23.29 4.87
CA LEU A 153 5.75 23.74 3.86
C LEU A 153 5.93 22.93 2.59
N LEU A 154 4.88 22.20 2.19
CA LEU A 154 4.87 21.36 1.01
C LEU A 154 4.02 21.99 -0.09
N ASN A 155 4.62 22.23 -1.27
CA ASN A 155 3.94 22.79 -2.44
C ASN A 155 4.16 21.92 -3.67
N GLY A 156 3.07 21.56 -4.34
CA GLY A 156 3.10 20.75 -5.56
C GLY A 156 1.77 20.07 -5.86
N THR A 157 1.76 19.32 -6.94
CA THR A 157 0.59 18.52 -7.36
C THR A 157 1.04 17.11 -7.71
N LYS A 158 0.35 16.12 -7.19
CA LYS A 158 0.59 14.70 -7.47
C LYS A 158 -0.60 14.10 -8.21
N ASN A 159 -0.33 13.21 -9.18
CA ASN A 159 -1.33 12.57 -10.03
C ASN A 159 -1.27 11.05 -9.90
N TRP A 160 -2.38 10.39 -10.21
CA TRP A 160 -2.50 8.93 -10.27
C TRP A 160 -2.17 8.23 -8.96
N ILE A 161 -2.66 8.80 -7.86
CA ILE A 161 -2.33 8.32 -6.52
C ILE A 161 -3.34 7.26 -6.05
N THR A 162 -2.92 6.00 -6.08
CA THR A 162 -3.67 4.88 -5.49
C THR A 162 -3.94 5.17 -4.01
N ASN A 163 -5.16 4.91 -3.57
CA ASN A 163 -5.65 5.23 -2.23
C ASN A 163 -5.70 6.74 -1.90
N GLY A 164 -5.49 7.64 -2.87
CA GLY A 164 -5.31 9.07 -2.60
C GLY A 164 -6.46 9.75 -1.85
N SER A 165 -7.70 9.30 -2.05
CA SER A 165 -8.88 9.82 -1.33
C SER A 165 -9.23 9.04 -0.06
N SER A 166 -8.60 7.88 0.18
CA SER A 166 -8.98 6.93 1.24
C SER A 166 -7.84 6.62 2.21
N ALA A 167 -6.63 7.13 1.93
CA ALA A 167 -5.46 6.87 2.75
C ALA A 167 -5.45 7.68 4.04
N SER A 168 -4.87 7.09 5.08
CA SER A 168 -4.62 7.73 6.38
C SER A 168 -3.19 8.25 6.50
N VAL A 169 -2.27 7.70 5.69
CA VAL A 169 -0.85 8.07 5.65
C VAL A 169 -0.42 8.31 4.21
N TYR A 170 0.26 9.42 3.98
CA TYR A 170 0.80 9.80 2.68
C TYR A 170 2.32 9.83 2.74
N LEU A 171 2.98 8.97 1.97
CA LEU A 171 4.43 9.03 1.74
C LEU A 171 4.68 9.90 0.50
N VAL A 172 5.08 11.14 0.72
CA VAL A 172 5.22 12.14 -0.34
C VAL A 172 6.67 12.30 -0.74
N MET A 173 6.95 12.09 -2.04
CA MET A 173 8.24 12.40 -2.62
C MET A 173 8.26 13.88 -3.02
N ALA A 174 9.23 14.63 -2.50
CA ALA A 174 9.40 16.05 -2.79
C ALA A 174 10.89 16.42 -2.85
N GLN A 175 11.21 17.47 -3.59
CA GLN A 175 12.56 18.02 -3.59
C GLN A 175 12.75 18.89 -2.34
N ALA A 176 13.80 18.63 -1.59
CA ALA A 176 14.26 19.56 -0.58
C ALA A 176 14.86 20.81 -1.27
N ASP A 177 14.72 21.97 -0.67
CA ASP A 177 15.35 23.19 -1.16
C ASP A 177 16.87 22.96 -1.31
N ALA A 178 17.35 23.03 -2.54
CA ALA A 178 18.75 22.78 -2.90
C ALA A 178 19.72 23.86 -2.34
N ALA A 179 19.20 24.87 -1.63
CA ALA A 179 19.97 25.97 -1.07
C ALA A 179 20.40 25.75 0.40
N LYS A 180 20.15 24.56 0.97
CA LYS A 180 20.59 24.24 2.34
C LYS A 180 21.46 23.00 2.40
#